data_0e7a4374baca230c643c8d9b66e56f25
#
_entry.id   0e7a4374baca230c643c8d9b66e56f25
#
_cell.length_a   1.000
_cell.length_b   1.000
_cell.length_c   1.000
_cell.angle_alpha   90.00
_cell.angle_beta   90.00
_cell.angle_gamma   90.00
#
_symmetry.space_group_name_H-M   'P 1'
#
loop_
_entity.id
_entity.type
_entity.pdbx_description
1 polymer ?
#
loop_
_entity_poly.entity_id
_entity_poly.type
_entity_poly.pdbx_seq_one_letter_code
_entity_poly.pdbx_strand_id
1 'polypeptide(L)'
;MKQEEKIAMRSIKRLSNGISREMCAAFGSGMFSGAQGRTLHFLLAHTKSDIFQKDIEEEFGLRPPTATALLKELEQRGLIRKEPVPYDARKKKIVVTEEALQYKDCVLKGLKELDQKLTAGISDEEMQVFFYVTGKMLDNLAK
;
A
#
# COMPACT_ATOMS: atom_id res chain seq x y z
N MET A 1 14.89 -18.41 -19.13
CA MET A 1 15.22 -18.24 -17.71
C MET A 1 15.70 -19.57 -17.14
N LYS A 2 16.85 -19.55 -16.50
CA LYS A 2 17.41 -20.78 -15.94
C LYS A 2 16.55 -21.27 -14.79
N GLN A 3 16.19 -22.56 -14.81
CA GLN A 3 15.32 -23.15 -13.79
C GLN A 3 16.03 -23.39 -12.45
N GLU A 4 17.33 -23.23 -12.42
CA GLU A 4 18.16 -23.64 -11.30
C GLU A 4 17.98 -22.81 -10.03
N GLU A 5 17.30 -21.66 -10.12
CA GLU A 5 17.28 -20.73 -9.02
C GLU A 5 15.87 -20.24 -8.70
N LYS A 6 14.98 -21.19 -8.39
CA LYS A 6 13.65 -20.86 -7.90
C LYS A 6 13.73 -20.53 -6.42
N ILE A 7 14.26 -19.38 -6.11
CA ILE A 7 14.28 -18.86 -4.77
C ILE A 7 13.06 -17.95 -4.61
N ALA A 8 12.26 -18.19 -3.57
CA ALA A 8 11.03 -17.42 -3.34
C ALA A 8 11.27 -15.92 -3.35
N MET A 9 12.37 -15.47 -2.75
CA MET A 9 12.69 -14.04 -2.71
C MET A 9 12.80 -13.40 -4.09
N ARG A 10 13.32 -14.13 -5.07
CA ARG A 10 13.44 -13.60 -6.44
C ARG A 10 12.08 -13.33 -7.07
N SER A 11 11.18 -14.30 -6.94
CA SER A 11 9.82 -14.15 -7.46
C SER A 11 9.11 -12.98 -6.79
N ILE A 12 9.22 -12.87 -5.48
CA ILE A 12 8.62 -11.79 -4.71
C ILE A 12 9.19 -10.44 -5.16
N LYS A 13 10.52 -10.35 -5.28
CA LYS A 13 11.17 -9.10 -5.72
C LYS A 13 10.77 -8.70 -7.12
N ARG A 14 10.71 -9.65 -8.05
CA ARG A 14 10.30 -9.38 -9.43
C ARG A 14 8.86 -8.91 -9.49
N LEU A 15 7.96 -9.55 -8.75
CA LEU A 15 6.57 -9.11 -8.66
C LEU A 15 6.47 -7.72 -8.07
N SER A 16 7.18 -7.47 -6.98
CA SER A 16 7.17 -6.17 -6.31
C SER A 16 7.64 -5.05 -7.26
N ASN A 17 8.73 -5.29 -7.98
CA ASN A 17 9.25 -4.32 -8.95
C ASN A 17 8.27 -4.10 -10.11
N GLY A 18 7.66 -5.17 -10.61
CA GLY A 18 6.67 -5.09 -11.68
C GLY A 18 5.44 -4.30 -11.26
N ILE A 19 4.94 -4.56 -10.07
CA ILE A 19 3.80 -3.83 -9.50
C ILE A 19 4.14 -2.35 -9.36
N SER A 20 5.34 -2.03 -8.87
CA SER A 20 5.76 -0.63 -8.71
C SER A 20 5.79 0.11 -10.05
N ARG A 21 6.29 -0.53 -11.10
CA ARG A 21 6.31 0.08 -12.44
C ARG A 21 4.89 0.36 -12.96
N GLU A 22 3.99 -0.61 -12.78
CA GLU A 22 2.61 -0.46 -13.24
C GLU A 22 1.87 0.62 -12.44
N MET A 23 2.14 0.72 -11.14
CA MET A 23 1.56 1.76 -10.31
C MET A 23 2.00 3.15 -10.74
N CYS A 24 3.29 3.33 -11.04
CA CYS A 24 3.78 4.61 -11.54
C CYS A 24 3.10 4.99 -12.84
N ALA A 25 2.87 4.04 -13.74
CA ALA A 25 2.19 4.28 -14.99
C ALA A 25 0.71 4.63 -14.78
N ALA A 26 0.05 3.95 -13.82
CA ALA A 26 -1.39 4.14 -13.56
C ALA A 26 -1.70 5.50 -12.93
N PHE A 27 -0.80 6.05 -12.12
CA PHE A 27 -1.01 7.32 -11.43
C PHE A 27 -0.43 8.53 -12.16
N GLY A 28 0.07 8.34 -13.38
CA GLY A 28 0.75 9.39 -14.13
C GLY A 28 2.20 9.54 -13.66
N SER A 29 3.11 9.70 -14.62
CA SER A 29 4.53 9.77 -14.30
C SER A 29 4.82 10.97 -13.41
N GLY A 30 5.44 10.72 -12.26
CA GLY A 30 5.89 11.75 -11.33
C GLY A 30 4.85 12.24 -10.33
N MET A 31 3.60 11.79 -10.40
CA MET A 31 2.58 12.26 -9.44
C MET A 31 2.72 11.60 -8.08
N PHE A 32 2.81 10.26 -8.05
CA PHE A 32 2.98 9.52 -6.80
C PHE A 32 3.98 8.40 -7.01
N SER A 33 4.84 8.16 -6.02
CA SER A 33 5.61 6.93 -5.99
C SER A 33 4.65 5.76 -5.72
N GLY A 34 5.11 4.53 -5.99
CA GLY A 34 4.32 3.35 -5.69
C GLY A 34 3.88 3.29 -4.23
N ALA A 35 4.77 3.64 -3.31
CA ALA A 35 4.47 3.64 -1.88
C ALA A 35 3.45 4.71 -1.52
N GLN A 36 3.59 5.91 -2.07
CA GLN A 36 2.63 6.99 -1.83
C GLN A 36 1.25 6.65 -2.38
N GLY A 37 1.20 6.06 -3.57
CA GLY A 37 -0.05 5.65 -4.19
C GLY A 37 -0.78 4.58 -3.37
N ARG A 38 -0.05 3.56 -2.90
CA ARG A 38 -0.64 2.51 -2.08
C ARG A 38 -1.18 3.05 -0.76
N THR A 39 -0.41 3.93 -0.11
CA THR A 39 -0.82 4.53 1.16
C THR A 39 -2.04 5.40 0.97
N LEU A 40 -2.05 6.22 -0.06
CA LEU A 40 -3.18 7.07 -0.36
C LEU A 40 -4.44 6.24 -0.66
N HIS A 41 -4.29 5.16 -1.43
CA HIS A 41 -5.39 4.23 -1.69
C HIS A 41 -5.98 3.68 -0.39
N PHE A 42 -5.13 3.19 0.50
CA PHE A 42 -5.57 2.64 1.78
C PHE A 42 -6.35 3.67 2.58
N LEU A 43 -5.82 4.89 2.66
CA LEU A 43 -6.48 5.98 3.40
C LEU A 43 -7.81 6.38 2.75
N LEU A 44 -7.85 6.46 1.44
CA LEU A 44 -9.07 6.81 0.71
C LEU A 44 -10.14 5.73 0.82
N ALA A 45 -9.73 4.46 0.92
CA ALA A 45 -10.65 3.35 1.10
C ALA A 45 -11.21 3.25 2.53
N HIS A 46 -10.57 3.92 3.49
CA HIS A 46 -10.93 3.81 4.93
C HIS A 46 -11.23 5.17 5.55
N THR A 47 -11.87 6.07 4.80
CA THR A 47 -12.15 7.44 5.27
C THR A 47 -13.08 7.49 6.47
N LYS A 48 -13.85 6.43 6.73
CA LYS A 48 -14.80 6.38 7.84
C LYS A 48 -14.19 5.82 9.12
N SER A 49 -12.95 5.37 9.07
CA SER A 49 -12.25 4.80 10.22
C SER A 49 -11.13 5.71 10.66
N ASP A 50 -10.81 5.68 11.96
CA ASP A 50 -9.62 6.37 12.47
C ASP A 50 -8.39 5.54 12.11
N ILE A 51 -7.52 6.11 11.29
CA ILE A 51 -6.29 5.45 10.85
C ILE A 51 -5.10 6.14 11.49
N PHE A 52 -4.21 5.34 12.08
CA PHE A 52 -2.99 5.80 12.74
C PHE A 52 -1.77 5.30 11.99
N GLN A 53 -0.61 5.89 12.27
CA GLN A 53 0.64 5.45 11.64
C GLN A 53 0.89 3.96 11.84
N LYS A 54 0.55 3.43 13.01
CA LYS A 54 0.73 2.00 13.29
C LYS A 54 -0.05 1.14 12.32
N ASP A 55 -1.25 1.57 11.92
CA ASP A 55 -2.05 0.84 10.93
C ASP A 55 -1.35 0.79 9.59
N ILE A 56 -0.69 1.88 9.19
CA ILE A 56 0.09 1.93 7.96
C ILE A 56 1.31 1.01 8.04
N GLU A 57 1.99 1.02 9.17
CA GLU A 57 3.14 0.13 9.40
C GLU A 57 2.74 -1.33 9.25
N GLU A 58 1.63 -1.72 9.86
CA GLU A 58 1.13 -3.09 9.83
C GLU A 58 0.65 -3.50 8.44
N GLU A 59 -0.12 -2.62 7.78
CA GLU A 59 -0.69 -2.91 6.46
C GLU A 59 0.39 -3.16 5.41
N PHE A 60 1.45 -2.37 5.43
CA PHE A 60 2.48 -2.43 4.40
C PHE A 60 3.79 -3.07 4.87
N GLY A 61 3.83 -3.57 6.10
CA GLY A 61 5.03 -4.19 6.66
C GLY A 61 6.20 -3.21 6.76
N LEU A 62 5.93 -1.96 7.14
CA LEU A 62 6.95 -0.92 7.21
C LEU A 62 7.48 -0.74 8.62
N ARG A 63 8.78 -0.42 8.71
CA ARG A 63 9.39 0.01 9.95
C ARG A 63 8.93 1.44 10.28
N PRO A 64 8.85 1.82 11.57
CA PRO A 64 8.40 3.16 11.95
C PRO A 64 9.11 4.32 11.25
N PRO A 65 10.44 4.34 11.10
CA PRO A 65 11.10 5.44 10.39
C PRO A 65 10.67 5.58 8.93
N THR A 66 10.46 4.46 8.26
CA THR A 66 10.02 4.45 6.86
C THR A 66 8.60 4.98 6.75
N ALA A 67 7.71 4.54 7.64
CA ALA A 67 6.34 5.03 7.68
C ALA A 67 6.29 6.53 7.99
N THR A 68 7.11 6.99 8.95
CA THR A 68 7.20 8.41 9.31
C THR A 68 7.60 9.25 8.09
N ALA A 69 8.63 8.82 7.36
CA ALA A 69 9.10 9.54 6.18
C ALA A 69 8.03 9.59 5.08
N LEU A 70 7.36 8.46 4.84
CA LEU A 70 6.31 8.35 3.83
C LEU A 70 5.14 9.28 4.15
N LEU A 71 4.66 9.27 5.39
CA LEU A 71 3.55 10.11 5.81
C LEU A 71 3.93 11.59 5.78
N LYS A 72 5.17 11.92 6.14
CA LYS A 72 5.65 13.29 6.07
C LYS A 72 5.64 13.82 4.64
N GLU A 73 6.05 12.99 3.67
CA GLU A 73 6.00 13.37 2.26
C GLU A 73 4.58 13.64 1.81
N LEU A 74 3.62 12.78 2.18
CA LEU A 74 2.22 12.98 1.84
C LEU A 74 1.65 14.24 2.49
N GLU A 75 2.04 14.51 3.73
CA GLU A 75 1.63 15.72 4.44
C GLU A 75 2.17 16.97 3.77
N GLN A 76 3.44 16.95 3.37
CA GLN A 76 4.08 18.07 2.67
C GLN A 76 3.42 18.35 1.32
N ARG A 77 2.88 17.33 0.68
CA ARG A 77 2.14 17.47 -0.59
C ARG A 77 0.71 17.93 -0.40
N GLY A 78 0.27 18.10 0.85
CA GLY A 78 -1.08 18.55 1.14
C GLY A 78 -2.15 17.47 0.95
N LEU A 79 -1.76 16.21 0.95
CA LEU A 79 -2.68 15.09 0.72
C LEU A 79 -3.25 14.49 2.01
N ILE A 80 -2.51 14.64 3.11
CA ILE A 80 -2.97 14.20 4.42
C ILE A 80 -2.65 15.28 5.46
N ARG A 81 -3.33 15.19 6.60
CA ARG A 81 -2.97 15.94 7.80
C ARG A 81 -3.14 15.02 9.00
N LYS A 82 -2.52 15.38 10.11
CA LYS A 82 -2.64 14.66 11.37
C LYS A 82 -3.52 15.46 12.30
N GLU A 83 -4.48 14.78 12.93
CA GLU A 83 -5.41 15.40 13.88
C GLU A 83 -5.40 14.62 15.18
N PRO A 84 -5.45 15.33 16.34
CA PRO A 84 -5.56 14.65 17.61
C PRO A 84 -6.94 13.99 17.73
N VAL A 85 -7.01 12.90 18.49
CA VAL A 85 -8.29 12.26 18.81
C VAL A 85 -8.77 12.72 20.17
N PRO A 86 -10.11 12.79 20.39
CA PRO A 86 -10.65 13.31 21.66
C PRO A 86 -10.25 12.51 22.89
N TYR A 87 -10.02 11.20 22.74
CA TYR A 87 -9.76 10.29 23.87
C TYR A 87 -8.30 10.19 24.26
N ASP A 88 -7.36 10.68 23.44
CA ASP A 88 -5.92 10.64 23.75
C ASP A 88 -5.18 11.71 22.97
N ALA A 89 -4.74 12.76 23.66
CA ALA A 89 -4.04 13.89 23.06
C ALA A 89 -2.69 13.51 22.42
N ARG A 90 -2.13 12.37 22.82
CA ARG A 90 -0.85 11.91 22.27
C ARG A 90 -1.02 11.15 20.97
N LYS A 91 -2.21 10.65 20.68
CA LYS A 91 -2.51 9.95 19.44
C LYS A 91 -3.00 10.94 18.39
N LYS A 92 -2.50 10.77 17.17
CA LYS A 92 -2.93 11.57 16.03
C LYS A 92 -3.37 10.65 14.92
N LYS A 93 -4.61 10.80 14.50
CA LYS A 93 -5.13 10.07 13.37
C LYS A 93 -4.73 10.75 12.08
N ILE A 94 -4.63 9.96 11.02
CA ILE A 94 -4.27 10.43 9.70
C ILE A 94 -5.56 10.68 8.92
N VAL A 95 -5.70 11.89 8.40
CA VAL A 95 -6.92 12.30 7.70
C VAL A 95 -6.54 12.74 6.29
N VAL A 96 -7.28 12.25 5.29
CA VAL A 96 -7.10 12.72 3.90
C VAL A 96 -7.71 14.12 3.77
N THR A 97 -7.02 14.98 3.02
CA THR A 97 -7.49 16.34 2.77
C THR A 97 -8.52 16.35 1.64
N GLU A 98 -9.22 17.46 1.48
CA GLU A 98 -10.15 17.63 0.35
C GLU A 98 -9.40 17.52 -0.98
N GLU A 99 -8.15 18.01 -1.04
CA GLU A 99 -7.31 17.89 -2.22
C GLU A 99 -7.08 16.42 -2.57
N ALA A 100 -6.80 15.59 -1.56
CA ALA A 100 -6.61 14.16 -1.77
C ALA A 100 -7.89 13.47 -2.22
N LEU A 101 -9.05 13.91 -1.72
CA LEU A 101 -10.33 13.33 -2.10
C LEU A 101 -10.65 13.51 -3.59
N GLN A 102 -10.07 14.53 -4.24
CA GLN A 102 -10.23 14.70 -5.68
C GLN A 102 -9.61 13.56 -6.48
N TYR A 103 -8.62 12.88 -5.91
CA TYR A 103 -7.96 11.75 -6.57
C TYR A 103 -8.61 10.41 -6.24
N LYS A 104 -9.64 10.40 -5.38
CA LYS A 104 -10.21 9.15 -4.85
C LYS A 104 -10.62 8.19 -5.96
N ASP A 105 -11.43 8.65 -6.91
CA ASP A 105 -11.93 7.78 -7.97
C ASP A 105 -10.80 7.26 -8.86
N CYS A 106 -9.87 8.13 -9.21
CA CYS A 106 -8.73 7.76 -10.05
C CYS A 106 -7.83 6.72 -9.35
N VAL A 107 -7.51 6.96 -8.08
CA VAL A 107 -6.62 6.08 -7.30
C VAL A 107 -7.28 4.72 -7.08
N LEU A 108 -8.55 4.70 -6.65
CA LEU A 108 -9.25 3.45 -6.38
C LEU A 108 -9.42 2.63 -7.66
N LYS A 109 -9.81 3.29 -8.75
CA LYS A 109 -9.99 2.64 -10.05
C LYS A 109 -8.67 2.08 -10.58
N GLY A 110 -7.61 2.87 -10.53
CA GLY A 110 -6.29 2.47 -11.04
C GLY A 110 -5.74 1.25 -10.34
N LEU A 111 -5.85 1.19 -9.02
CA LEU A 111 -5.38 0.03 -8.26
C LEU A 111 -6.26 -1.19 -8.46
N LYS A 112 -7.57 -1.01 -8.59
CA LYS A 112 -8.48 -2.11 -8.90
C LYS A 112 -8.14 -2.72 -10.26
N GLU A 113 -7.93 -1.88 -11.27
CA GLU A 113 -7.56 -2.34 -12.61
C GLU A 113 -6.21 -3.07 -12.59
N LEU A 114 -5.25 -2.56 -11.84
CA LEU A 114 -3.94 -3.21 -11.72
C LEU A 114 -4.06 -4.57 -11.05
N ASP A 115 -4.82 -4.67 -9.97
CA ASP A 115 -5.04 -5.95 -9.29
C ASP A 115 -5.71 -6.97 -10.22
N GLN A 116 -6.71 -6.54 -11.00
CA GLN A 116 -7.37 -7.39 -11.97
C GLN A 116 -6.40 -7.86 -13.05
N LYS A 117 -5.52 -6.99 -13.52
CA LYS A 117 -4.48 -7.35 -14.49
C LYS A 117 -3.52 -8.37 -13.90
N LEU A 118 -3.08 -8.14 -12.67
CA LEU A 118 -2.14 -9.00 -11.98
C LEU A 118 -2.68 -10.41 -11.77
N THR A 119 -3.98 -10.53 -11.47
CA THR A 119 -4.59 -11.81 -11.12
C THR A 119 -5.37 -12.44 -12.28
N ALA A 120 -5.29 -11.88 -13.47
CA ALA A 120 -5.99 -12.40 -14.65
C ALA A 120 -5.57 -13.84 -14.93
N GLY A 121 -6.54 -14.72 -15.12
CA GLY A 121 -6.28 -16.14 -15.40
C GLY A 121 -5.91 -16.98 -14.18
N ILE A 122 -5.92 -16.37 -12.99
CA ILE A 122 -5.64 -17.09 -11.75
C ILE A 122 -6.98 -17.40 -11.05
N SER A 123 -7.17 -18.66 -10.66
CA SER A 123 -8.42 -19.08 -10.03
C SER A 123 -8.52 -18.59 -8.58
N ASP A 124 -9.74 -18.58 -8.04
CA ASP A 124 -9.96 -18.23 -6.64
C ASP A 124 -9.22 -19.18 -5.70
N GLU A 125 -9.18 -20.48 -6.04
CA GLU A 125 -8.47 -21.49 -5.25
C GLU A 125 -6.98 -21.20 -5.25
N GLU A 126 -6.40 -20.85 -6.40
CA GLU A 126 -5.00 -20.49 -6.49
C GLU A 126 -4.70 -19.24 -5.68
N MET A 127 -5.59 -18.25 -5.71
CA MET A 127 -5.42 -17.03 -4.91
C MET A 127 -5.48 -17.33 -3.41
N GLN A 128 -6.35 -18.25 -2.98
CA GLN A 128 -6.41 -18.64 -1.58
C GLN A 128 -5.10 -19.30 -1.13
N VAL A 129 -4.51 -20.15 -1.97
CA VAL A 129 -3.20 -20.74 -1.68
C VAL A 129 -2.13 -19.65 -1.59
N PHE A 130 -2.16 -18.71 -2.51
CA PHE A 130 -1.23 -17.57 -2.49
C PHE A 130 -1.29 -16.80 -1.17
N PHE A 131 -2.50 -16.44 -0.73
CA PHE A 131 -2.67 -15.71 0.54
C PHE A 131 -2.24 -16.55 1.74
N TYR A 132 -2.50 -17.84 1.72
CA TYR A 132 -2.08 -18.74 2.78
C TYR A 132 -0.55 -18.81 2.86
N VAL A 133 0.11 -18.97 1.73
CA VAL A 133 1.57 -19.08 1.68
C VAL A 133 2.24 -17.76 2.06
N THR A 134 1.76 -16.64 1.52
CA THR A 134 2.33 -15.33 1.84
C THR A 134 2.12 -14.98 3.30
N GLY A 135 0.99 -15.38 3.89
CA GLY A 135 0.74 -15.22 5.32
C GLY A 135 1.77 -15.96 6.17
N LYS A 136 2.10 -17.20 5.80
CA LYS A 136 3.16 -17.97 6.48
C LYS A 136 4.52 -17.29 6.35
N MET A 137 4.83 -16.76 5.17
CA MET A 137 6.10 -16.07 4.94
C MET A 137 6.20 -14.83 5.83
N LEU A 138 5.14 -14.06 5.93
CA LEU A 138 5.10 -12.88 6.80
C LEU A 138 5.27 -13.26 8.26
N ASP A 139 4.61 -14.34 8.72
CA ASP A 139 4.76 -14.82 10.08
C ASP A 139 6.20 -15.24 10.38
N ASN A 140 6.85 -15.88 9.42
CA ASN A 140 8.25 -16.28 9.57
C ASN A 140 9.18 -15.08 9.74
N LEU A 141 8.91 -13.99 9.01
CA LEU A 141 9.71 -12.78 9.10
C LEU A 141 9.45 -11.98 10.38
N ALA A 142 8.31 -12.20 11.02
CA ALA A 142 7.95 -11.52 12.27
C ALA A 142 8.58 -12.15 13.51
N LYS A 143 9.17 -13.32 13.40
CA LYS A 143 9.83 -14.02 14.52
C LYS A 143 11.16 -13.39 14.88
#